data_5ef0cd9476699bbfec403e982477a82e
#
_entry.id   5ef0cd9476699bbfec403e982477a82e
#
_cell.length_a   1.000
_cell.length_b   1.000
_cell.length_c   1.000
_cell.angle_alpha   90.00
_cell.angle_beta   90.00
_cell.angle_gamma   90.00
#
_symmetry.space_group_name_H-M   'P 1'
#
loop_
_entity.id
_entity.type
_entity.pdbx_description
1 polymer ?
#
loop_
_entity_poly.entity_id
_entity_poly.type
_entity_poly.pdbx_seq_one_letter_code
_entity_poly.pdbx_strand_id
1 'polypeptide(L)'
;MKRVISFCLYKAPSDWEKVMETNHNKYISGLYQNINLIQKYYPNWHIYLYHNELFDISEIQKNIDYDKLEFKLITNPLISAMQWRFLPNDDEDVELFIVRDIDSRITEREKVSVDEWVESEKILHIMRDHPHHGYHILGGMWGMRRQPNFNMESSCIEYNTSKNYRVDVDWYEKWWDMHFLRDIIYPNYVDSSYVNSSFHAMEPWSKPFSLEIDDSKFVGEIYLDTDKRDYHYTLL
;
A
#
# COMPACT_ATOMS: atom_id res chain seq x y z
N MET A 1 12.38 6.93 -15.93
CA MET A 1 11.58 7.13 -14.68
C MET A 1 11.26 5.77 -14.07
N LYS A 2 11.14 5.71 -12.76
CA LYS A 2 10.90 4.48 -11.98
C LYS A 2 9.41 4.17 -11.90
N ARG A 3 9.07 2.88 -11.91
CA ARG A 3 7.79 2.36 -11.44
C ARG A 3 8.02 1.74 -10.07
N VAL A 4 7.20 2.11 -9.10
CA VAL A 4 7.48 1.82 -7.69
C VAL A 4 6.36 1.01 -7.05
N ILE A 5 6.73 0.00 -6.26
CA ILE A 5 5.85 -0.65 -5.28
C ILE A 5 6.25 -0.15 -3.91
N SER A 6 5.31 0.47 -3.22
CA SER A 6 5.56 1.19 -1.99
C SER A 6 4.98 0.49 -0.78
N PHE A 7 5.83 0.26 0.21
CA PHE A 7 5.50 -0.33 1.50
C PHE A 7 5.92 0.59 2.65
N CYS A 8 5.31 0.41 3.82
CA CYS A 8 5.84 0.96 5.06
C CYS A 8 6.04 -0.14 6.11
N LEU A 9 7.13 -0.05 6.86
CA LEU A 9 7.50 -0.94 7.94
C LEU A 9 8.03 -0.11 9.10
N TYR A 10 7.34 -0.13 10.22
CA TYR A 10 7.65 0.76 11.33
C TYR A 10 7.44 0.09 12.67
N LYS A 11 8.13 0.60 13.67
CA LYS A 11 7.93 0.25 15.07
C LYS A 11 7.21 1.41 15.76
N ALA A 12 6.15 1.08 16.50
CA ALA A 12 5.43 2.06 17.32
C ALA A 12 6.24 2.41 18.58
N PRO A 13 6.01 3.59 19.20
CA PRO A 13 6.59 3.93 20.49
C PRO A 13 6.20 2.93 21.59
N SER A 14 6.99 2.87 22.66
CA SER A 14 7.21 1.82 23.66
C SER A 14 6.02 1.05 24.24
N ASP A 15 4.81 1.58 24.26
CA ASP A 15 3.67 0.90 24.90
C ASP A 15 3.04 -0.22 24.07
N TRP A 16 3.49 -0.40 22.84
CA TRP A 16 3.00 -1.36 21.85
C TRP A 16 3.93 -2.54 21.59
N GLU A 17 5.07 -2.61 22.27
CA GLU A 17 6.06 -3.68 22.06
C GLU A 17 5.43 -5.08 22.17
N LYS A 18 4.53 -5.29 23.12
CA LYS A 18 3.87 -6.60 23.32
C LYS A 18 2.93 -7.01 22.19
N VAL A 19 2.28 -6.05 21.53
CA VAL A 19 1.39 -6.34 20.39
C VAL A 19 2.20 -6.53 19.11
N MET A 20 3.34 -5.84 18.99
CA MET A 20 4.19 -5.91 17.81
C MET A 20 5.14 -7.10 17.79
N GLU A 21 5.55 -7.66 18.94
CA GLU A 21 6.37 -8.88 18.97
C GLU A 21 5.67 -10.06 18.27
N THR A 22 4.37 -10.21 18.47
CA THR A 22 3.59 -11.26 17.77
C THR A 22 3.40 -11.00 16.29
N ASN A 23 3.44 -9.73 15.86
CA ASN A 23 3.25 -9.32 14.47
C ASN A 23 4.57 -9.10 13.71
N HIS A 24 5.71 -8.96 14.40
CA HIS A 24 7.00 -8.71 13.78
C HIS A 24 7.32 -9.77 12.72
N ASN A 25 7.20 -11.05 13.07
CA ASN A 25 7.45 -12.15 12.14
C ASN A 25 6.50 -12.13 10.94
N LYS A 26 5.24 -11.75 11.13
CA LYS A 26 4.24 -11.60 10.06
C LYS A 26 4.69 -10.57 9.00
N TYR A 27 5.12 -9.39 9.43
CA TYR A 27 5.52 -8.32 8.51
C TYR A 27 6.88 -8.60 7.86
N ILE A 28 7.85 -9.15 8.61
CA ILE A 28 9.15 -9.50 8.04
C ILE A 28 9.01 -10.63 7.03
N SER A 29 8.30 -11.72 7.38
CA SER A 29 8.04 -12.81 6.43
C SER A 29 7.25 -12.32 5.21
N GLY A 30 6.28 -11.43 5.43
CA GLY A 30 5.51 -10.78 4.38
C GLY A 30 6.36 -9.98 3.41
N LEU A 31 7.32 -9.21 3.93
CA LEU A 31 8.26 -8.46 3.09
C LEU A 31 9.10 -9.38 2.21
N TYR A 32 9.71 -10.44 2.79
CA TYR A 32 10.52 -11.40 2.01
C TYR A 32 9.70 -12.08 0.92
N GLN A 33 8.47 -12.53 1.25
CA GLN A 33 7.57 -13.14 0.28
C GLN A 33 7.20 -12.17 -0.84
N ASN A 34 6.85 -10.93 -0.51
CA ASN A 34 6.50 -9.93 -1.50
C ASN A 34 7.68 -9.55 -2.40
N ILE A 35 8.92 -9.47 -1.88
CA ILE A 35 10.10 -9.23 -2.71
C ILE A 35 10.27 -10.35 -3.76
N ASN A 36 10.12 -11.61 -3.38
CA ASN A 36 10.19 -12.74 -4.31
C ASN A 36 9.07 -12.67 -5.37
N LEU A 37 7.85 -12.32 -4.96
CA LEU A 37 6.71 -12.17 -5.86
C LEU A 37 6.88 -10.95 -6.79
N ILE A 38 7.48 -9.87 -6.30
CA ILE A 38 7.80 -8.68 -7.11
C ILE A 38 8.85 -9.03 -8.16
N GLN A 39 9.90 -9.76 -7.81
CA GLN A 39 10.89 -10.23 -8.78
C GLN A 39 10.25 -11.07 -9.90
N LYS A 40 9.22 -11.86 -9.56
CA LYS A 40 8.46 -12.68 -10.52
C LYS A 40 7.53 -11.87 -11.40
N TYR A 41 6.67 -11.02 -10.80
CA TYR A 41 5.57 -10.36 -11.48
C TYR A 41 5.91 -8.94 -11.97
N TYR A 42 6.84 -8.25 -11.30
CA TYR A 42 7.23 -6.87 -11.57
C TYR A 42 8.77 -6.70 -11.66
N PRO A 43 9.48 -7.49 -12.50
CA PRO A 43 10.95 -7.56 -12.48
C PRO A 43 11.66 -6.22 -12.75
N ASN A 44 10.95 -5.25 -13.34
CA ASN A 44 11.50 -3.94 -13.68
C ASN A 44 11.04 -2.81 -12.74
N TRP A 45 10.31 -3.14 -11.67
CA TRP A 45 9.85 -2.16 -10.72
C TRP A 45 10.80 -2.03 -9.54
N HIS A 46 10.85 -0.83 -8.96
CA HIS A 46 11.56 -0.55 -7.71
C HIS A 46 10.65 -0.84 -6.52
N ILE A 47 11.24 -1.13 -5.39
CA ILE A 47 10.56 -1.23 -4.10
C ILE A 47 11.02 -0.07 -3.24
N TYR A 48 10.09 0.76 -2.76
CA TYR A 48 10.34 1.74 -1.72
C TYR A 48 9.82 1.20 -0.40
N LEU A 49 10.72 1.00 0.56
CA LEU A 49 10.38 0.57 1.91
C LEU A 49 10.59 1.75 2.87
N TYR A 50 9.49 2.38 3.24
CA TYR A 50 9.50 3.47 4.21
C TYR A 50 9.57 2.91 5.63
N HIS A 51 10.45 3.49 6.46
CA HIS A 51 10.66 3.06 7.84
C HIS A 51 11.02 4.23 8.76
N ASN A 52 10.89 4.03 10.09
CA ASN A 52 11.36 4.96 11.10
C ASN A 52 12.69 4.49 11.73
N GLU A 53 13.31 5.36 12.54
CA GLU A 53 14.56 5.07 13.26
C GLU A 53 14.40 3.96 14.31
N LEU A 54 13.17 3.72 14.79
CA LEU A 54 12.89 2.70 15.80
C LEU A 54 12.93 1.28 15.21
N PHE A 55 12.84 1.16 13.89
CA PHE A 55 12.89 -0.13 13.20
C PHE A 55 14.30 -0.40 12.69
N ASP A 56 14.94 -1.45 13.22
CA ASP A 56 16.28 -1.86 12.75
C ASP A 56 16.17 -2.62 11.42
N ILE A 57 16.60 -1.97 10.35
CA ILE A 57 16.60 -2.54 8.98
C ILE A 57 17.86 -3.35 8.66
N SER A 58 18.85 -3.41 9.55
CA SER A 58 20.16 -4.00 9.26
C SER A 58 20.09 -5.49 8.89
N GLU A 59 19.20 -6.23 9.53
CA GLU A 59 18.96 -7.64 9.20
C GLU A 59 18.33 -7.78 7.81
N ILE A 60 17.39 -6.91 7.46
CA ILE A 60 16.74 -6.91 6.15
C ILE A 60 17.77 -6.59 5.07
N GLN A 61 18.58 -5.53 5.27
CA GLN A 61 19.63 -5.13 4.32
C GLN A 61 20.66 -6.24 4.10
N LYS A 62 21.00 -7.00 5.14
CA LYS A 62 21.96 -8.11 5.05
C LYS A 62 21.43 -9.34 4.30
N ASN A 63 20.11 -9.59 4.42
CA ASN A 63 19.50 -10.82 3.93
C ASN A 63 18.81 -10.66 2.57
N ILE A 64 18.65 -9.44 2.06
CA ILE A 64 18.02 -9.17 0.77
C ILE A 64 19.05 -8.64 -0.21
N ASP A 65 19.29 -9.42 -1.24
CA ASP A 65 20.08 -9.01 -2.41
C ASP A 65 19.11 -8.66 -3.56
N TYR A 66 18.59 -7.44 -3.52
CA TYR A 66 17.73 -6.89 -4.58
C TYR A 66 18.09 -5.43 -4.84
N ASP A 67 18.72 -5.18 -5.98
CA ASP A 67 19.29 -3.90 -6.38
C ASP A 67 18.27 -2.77 -6.55
N LYS A 68 16.98 -3.10 -6.65
CA LYS A 68 15.87 -2.14 -6.80
C LYS A 68 15.10 -1.91 -5.49
N LEU A 69 15.58 -2.41 -4.36
CA LEU A 69 15.04 -2.10 -3.03
C LEU A 69 15.71 -0.86 -2.46
N GLU A 70 14.92 0.18 -2.23
CA GLU A 70 15.36 1.43 -1.64
C GLU A 70 14.72 1.63 -0.27
N PHE A 71 15.54 1.82 0.76
CA PHE A 71 15.09 2.13 2.11
C PHE A 71 14.91 3.65 2.25
N LYS A 72 13.74 4.08 2.71
CA LYS A 72 13.36 5.47 2.85
C LYS A 72 13.08 5.78 4.33
N LEU A 73 14.05 6.36 5.02
CA LEU A 73 13.91 6.79 6.41
C LEU A 73 12.96 7.99 6.50
N ILE A 74 11.95 7.90 7.36
CA ILE A 74 11.05 9.01 7.69
C ILE A 74 11.30 9.46 9.12
N THR A 75 11.56 10.75 9.26
CA THR A 75 11.78 11.42 10.54
C THR A 75 10.72 12.48 10.86
N ASN A 76 9.85 12.81 9.88
CA ASN A 76 8.80 13.81 10.07
C ASN A 76 7.64 13.25 10.91
N PRO A 77 7.44 13.76 12.15
CA PRO A 77 6.41 13.23 13.05
C PRO A 77 4.99 13.68 12.69
N LEU A 78 4.82 14.55 11.70
CA LEU A 78 3.49 15.05 11.30
C LEU A 78 2.80 14.17 10.26
N ILE A 79 3.47 13.12 9.77
CA ILE A 79 2.91 12.18 8.81
C ILE A 79 2.69 10.84 9.50
N SER A 80 1.47 10.32 9.41
CA SER A 80 1.15 8.98 9.92
C SER A 80 1.98 7.91 9.20
N ALA A 81 2.46 6.91 9.93
CA ALA A 81 3.27 5.85 9.37
C ALA A 81 2.59 5.11 8.21
N MET A 82 1.27 4.96 8.25
CA MET A 82 0.50 4.36 7.15
C MET A 82 0.48 5.24 5.90
N GLN A 83 0.70 6.55 6.01
CA GLN A 83 0.75 7.47 4.88
C GLN A 83 2.14 7.55 4.23
N TRP A 84 3.22 7.11 4.88
CA TRP A 84 4.58 7.18 4.32
C TRP A 84 4.68 6.53 2.95
N ARG A 85 3.98 5.43 2.75
CA ARG A 85 3.95 4.68 1.49
C ARG A 85 3.26 5.43 0.33
N PHE A 86 2.71 6.63 0.58
CA PHE A 86 2.13 7.51 -0.46
C PHE A 86 3.15 8.48 -1.05
N LEU A 87 4.28 8.70 -0.36
CA LEU A 87 5.31 9.66 -0.71
C LEU A 87 6.08 9.43 -2.03
N PRO A 88 6.00 8.27 -2.72
CA PRO A 88 6.61 8.17 -4.06
C PRO A 88 6.09 9.21 -5.06
N ASN A 89 4.91 9.82 -4.82
CA ASN A 89 4.42 10.93 -5.65
C ASN A 89 5.38 12.13 -5.68
N ASP A 90 6.14 12.36 -4.61
CA ASP A 90 7.00 13.54 -4.47
C ASP A 90 8.43 13.31 -4.98
N ASP A 91 8.76 12.07 -5.36
CA ASP A 91 10.02 11.72 -6.00
C ASP A 91 9.95 11.98 -7.52
N GLU A 92 10.78 12.90 -8.03
CA GLU A 92 10.76 13.30 -9.44
C GLU A 92 11.21 12.21 -10.41
N ASP A 93 11.93 11.20 -9.92
CA ASP A 93 12.33 10.03 -10.70
C ASP A 93 11.21 9.01 -10.89
N VAL A 94 10.09 9.13 -10.17
CA VAL A 94 8.96 8.21 -10.22
C VAL A 94 8.00 8.60 -11.34
N GLU A 95 7.62 7.62 -12.17
CA GLU A 95 6.56 7.73 -13.19
C GLU A 95 5.18 7.46 -12.60
N LEU A 96 5.09 6.33 -11.90
CA LEU A 96 3.90 5.84 -11.23
C LEU A 96 4.27 4.91 -10.07
N PHE A 97 3.34 4.76 -9.16
CA PHE A 97 3.54 3.87 -8.01
C PHE A 97 2.25 3.13 -7.66
N ILE A 98 2.42 1.97 -7.02
CA ILE A 98 1.34 1.22 -6.36
C ILE A 98 1.66 1.09 -4.88
N VAL A 99 0.62 1.13 -4.06
CA VAL A 99 0.71 1.04 -2.60
C VAL A 99 0.17 -0.29 -2.13
N ARG A 100 0.92 -1.00 -1.30
CA ARG A 100 0.57 -2.35 -0.83
C ARG A 100 0.80 -2.50 0.67
N ASP A 101 0.04 -3.42 1.26
CA ASP A 101 0.24 -3.88 2.62
C ASP A 101 1.26 -5.02 2.63
N ILE A 102 2.22 -4.98 3.57
CA ILE A 102 3.28 -6.00 3.67
C ILE A 102 2.69 -7.38 4.03
N ASP A 103 1.62 -7.40 4.80
CA ASP A 103 0.94 -8.63 5.24
C ASP A 103 -0.03 -9.21 4.19
N SER A 104 -0.21 -8.57 3.06
CA SER A 104 -0.84 -9.16 1.88
C SER A 104 0.20 -9.82 0.96
N ARG A 105 -0.26 -10.47 -0.12
CA ARG A 105 0.62 -11.06 -1.14
C ARG A 105 0.30 -10.52 -2.50
N ILE A 106 1.35 -10.19 -3.24
CA ILE A 106 1.24 -9.87 -4.67
C ILE A 106 0.80 -11.12 -5.44
N THR A 107 -0.20 -10.96 -6.27
CA THR A 107 -0.79 -12.05 -7.06
C THR A 107 -0.74 -11.78 -8.56
N GLU A 108 -0.91 -12.81 -9.36
CA GLU A 108 -1.03 -12.65 -10.81
C GLU A 108 -2.30 -11.87 -11.18
N ARG A 109 -3.39 -12.10 -10.47
CA ARG A 109 -4.65 -11.37 -10.61
C ARG A 109 -4.48 -9.86 -10.41
N GLU A 110 -3.71 -9.47 -9.38
CA GLU A 110 -3.31 -8.09 -9.14
C GLU A 110 -2.45 -7.55 -10.28
N LYS A 111 -1.45 -8.33 -10.70
CA LYS A 111 -0.52 -7.93 -11.78
C LYS A 111 -1.25 -7.58 -13.07
N VAL A 112 -2.18 -8.41 -13.49
CA VAL A 112 -3.00 -8.15 -14.69
C VAL A 112 -3.81 -6.87 -14.52
N SER A 113 -4.44 -6.67 -13.37
CA SER A 113 -5.19 -5.46 -13.05
C SER A 113 -4.32 -4.18 -13.11
N VAL A 114 -3.10 -4.27 -12.58
CA VAL A 114 -2.13 -3.16 -12.65
C VAL A 114 -1.68 -2.89 -14.08
N ASP A 115 -1.44 -3.93 -14.89
CA ASP A 115 -1.06 -3.75 -16.30
C ASP A 115 -2.17 -3.06 -17.09
N GLU A 116 -3.41 -3.47 -16.93
CA GLU A 116 -4.57 -2.83 -17.55
C GLU A 116 -4.69 -1.36 -17.17
N TRP A 117 -4.44 -1.02 -15.90
CA TRP A 117 -4.39 0.37 -15.48
C TRP A 117 -3.24 1.12 -16.13
N VAL A 118 -2.04 0.54 -16.17
CA VAL A 118 -0.88 1.18 -16.82
C VAL A 118 -1.16 1.46 -18.31
N GLU A 119 -1.81 0.53 -19.01
CA GLU A 119 -2.19 0.71 -20.43
C GLU A 119 -3.31 1.73 -20.61
N SER A 120 -4.19 1.91 -19.63
CA SER A 120 -5.32 2.85 -19.72
C SER A 120 -4.94 4.32 -19.64
N GLU A 121 -3.70 4.63 -19.24
CA GLU A 121 -3.19 5.99 -18.99
C GLU A 121 -3.95 6.79 -17.93
N LYS A 122 -4.90 6.17 -17.22
CA LYS A 122 -5.63 6.80 -16.10
C LYS A 122 -4.70 7.17 -14.96
N ILE A 123 -5.02 8.26 -14.25
CA ILE A 123 -4.18 8.78 -13.14
C ILE A 123 -4.23 7.84 -11.94
N LEU A 124 -5.42 7.44 -11.52
CA LEU A 124 -5.67 6.69 -10.29
C LEU A 124 -6.05 5.25 -10.60
N HIS A 125 -5.51 4.30 -9.87
CA HIS A 125 -5.93 2.90 -9.87
C HIS A 125 -6.53 2.53 -8.52
N ILE A 126 -7.69 1.88 -8.52
CA ILE A 126 -8.39 1.42 -7.32
C ILE A 126 -8.75 -0.05 -7.49
N MET A 127 -8.50 -0.86 -6.46
CA MET A 127 -8.85 -2.27 -6.44
C MET A 127 -9.74 -2.61 -5.25
N ARG A 128 -10.83 -3.39 -5.48
CA ARG A 128 -11.76 -3.89 -4.47
C ARG A 128 -12.16 -5.32 -4.83
N ASP A 129 -11.58 -6.30 -4.15
CA ASP A 129 -11.70 -7.72 -4.51
C ASP A 129 -12.32 -8.59 -3.42
N HIS A 130 -13.00 -8.00 -2.44
CA HIS A 130 -13.67 -8.71 -1.35
C HIS A 130 -14.98 -7.99 -0.96
N PRO A 131 -16.02 -8.70 -0.48
CA PRO A 131 -17.24 -8.05 0.03
C PRO A 131 -17.01 -6.99 1.11
N HIS A 132 -15.95 -7.15 1.94
CA HIS A 132 -15.57 -6.15 2.95
C HIS A 132 -14.69 -5.01 2.40
N HIS A 133 -14.38 -4.99 1.12
CA HIS A 133 -13.63 -3.90 0.46
C HIS A 133 -14.54 -2.74 0.02
N GLY A 134 -15.63 -2.49 0.75
CA GLY A 134 -16.60 -1.44 0.47
C GLY A 134 -16.15 -0.03 0.87
N TYR A 135 -14.93 0.37 0.52
CA TYR A 135 -14.36 1.70 0.79
C TYR A 135 -13.92 2.38 -0.50
N HIS A 136 -13.86 3.72 -0.52
CA HIS A 136 -13.50 4.48 -1.73
C HIS A 136 -12.13 4.05 -2.25
N ILE A 137 -11.10 4.12 -1.40
CA ILE A 137 -9.76 3.63 -1.66
C ILE A 137 -9.25 2.91 -0.42
N LEU A 138 -8.83 1.66 -0.56
CA LEU A 138 -8.20 0.88 0.51
C LEU A 138 -6.70 1.23 0.58
N GLY A 139 -6.18 1.38 1.80
CA GLY A 139 -4.82 1.86 2.06
C GLY A 139 -3.71 1.11 1.33
N GLY A 140 -3.87 -0.20 1.12
CA GLY A 140 -2.90 -1.07 0.45
C GLY A 140 -3.33 -1.58 -0.94
N MET A 141 -4.37 -1.01 -1.56
CA MET A 141 -4.93 -1.54 -2.81
C MET A 141 -5.20 -0.45 -3.85
N TRP A 142 -4.22 0.39 -4.08
CA TRP A 142 -4.32 1.48 -5.04
C TRP A 142 -2.98 1.82 -5.68
N GLY A 143 -3.02 2.65 -6.69
CA GLY A 143 -1.84 3.21 -7.34
C GLY A 143 -2.13 4.54 -8.00
N MET A 144 -1.09 5.28 -8.32
CA MET A 144 -1.21 6.61 -8.92
C MET A 144 -0.07 6.87 -9.89
N ARG A 145 -0.37 7.54 -11.01
CA ARG A 145 0.65 8.22 -11.81
C ARG A 145 1.08 9.47 -11.07
N ARG A 146 2.38 9.68 -10.98
CA ARG A 146 2.93 10.87 -10.30
C ARG A 146 2.25 12.14 -10.81
N GLN A 147 1.85 12.98 -9.86
CA GLN A 147 1.27 14.29 -10.12
C GLN A 147 2.25 15.39 -9.68
N PRO A 148 3.01 16.00 -10.61
CA PRO A 148 4.08 16.94 -10.27
C PRO A 148 3.59 18.19 -9.51
N ASN A 149 2.32 18.57 -9.73
CA ASN A 149 1.71 19.74 -9.10
C ASN A 149 0.98 19.42 -7.79
N PHE A 150 1.04 18.17 -7.32
CA PHE A 150 0.44 17.74 -6.07
C PHE A 150 1.56 17.24 -5.13
N ASN A 151 1.80 17.97 -4.05
CA ASN A 151 2.78 17.55 -3.03
C ASN A 151 2.10 16.68 -1.99
N MET A 152 2.41 15.41 -1.98
CA MET A 152 1.79 14.40 -1.12
C MET A 152 2.16 14.62 0.34
N GLU A 153 3.42 14.91 0.63
CA GLU A 153 3.89 15.15 2.00
C GLU A 153 3.17 16.32 2.64
N SER A 154 3.15 17.47 1.96
CA SER A 154 2.46 18.66 2.46
C SER A 154 0.97 18.42 2.66
N SER A 155 0.34 17.68 1.74
CA SER A 155 -1.09 17.36 1.82
C SER A 155 -1.40 16.44 3.02
N CYS A 156 -0.55 15.46 3.31
CA CYS A 156 -0.67 14.62 4.50
C CYS A 156 -0.53 15.44 5.78
N ILE A 157 0.46 16.33 5.85
CA ILE A 157 0.70 17.21 7.02
C ILE A 157 -0.49 18.13 7.24
N GLU A 158 -0.98 18.80 6.20
CA GLU A 158 -2.14 19.70 6.28
C GLU A 158 -3.39 18.95 6.75
N TYR A 159 -3.65 17.77 6.16
CA TYR A 159 -4.78 16.93 6.55
C TYR A 159 -4.69 16.52 8.02
N ASN A 160 -3.56 15.98 8.45
CA ASN A 160 -3.36 15.52 9.81
C ASN A 160 -3.50 16.68 10.81
N THR A 161 -2.91 17.84 10.51
CA THR A 161 -2.99 19.03 11.35
C THR A 161 -4.41 19.57 11.42
N SER A 162 -5.13 19.65 10.29
CA SER A 162 -6.50 20.16 10.23
C SER A 162 -7.50 19.29 11.00
N LYS A 163 -7.23 18.01 11.14
CA LYS A 163 -8.05 17.05 11.90
C LYS A 163 -7.61 16.90 13.35
N ASN A 164 -6.61 17.68 13.80
CA ASN A 164 -5.96 17.55 15.11
C ASN A 164 -5.42 16.13 15.37
N TYR A 165 -4.98 15.43 14.32
CA TYR A 165 -4.35 14.13 14.43
C TYR A 165 -3.08 14.24 15.26
N ARG A 166 -3.00 13.45 16.30
CA ARG A 166 -1.84 13.39 17.20
C ARG A 166 -1.09 12.10 16.97
N VAL A 167 0.00 12.18 16.21
CA VAL A 167 0.83 11.03 15.86
C VAL A 167 1.33 10.26 17.10
N ASP A 168 1.53 10.95 18.23
CA ASP A 168 1.95 10.37 19.50
C ASP A 168 0.86 9.62 20.26
N VAL A 169 -0.42 9.88 19.94
CA VAL A 169 -1.59 9.31 20.61
C VAL A 169 -2.47 8.50 19.66
N ASP A 170 -2.70 9.04 18.45
CA ASP A 170 -3.61 8.46 17.44
C ASP A 170 -2.85 7.52 16.48
N TRP A 171 -1.66 7.11 16.86
CA TRP A 171 -0.71 6.29 16.09
C TRP A 171 -1.34 5.02 15.47
N TYR A 172 -2.42 4.53 16.06
CA TYR A 172 -3.12 3.33 15.65
C TYR A 172 -4.60 3.55 15.33
N GLU A 173 -5.02 4.78 15.08
CA GLU A 173 -6.35 4.99 14.54
C GLU A 173 -6.44 4.28 13.19
N LYS A 174 -7.06 3.10 13.24
CA LYS A 174 -7.24 2.26 12.06
C LYS A 174 -7.97 3.10 11.00
N TRP A 175 -7.48 3.00 9.75
CA TRP A 175 -8.06 3.63 8.58
C TRP A 175 -7.79 5.13 8.42
N TRP A 176 -6.88 5.72 9.19
CA TRP A 176 -6.52 7.13 9.05
C TRP A 176 -5.99 7.46 7.65
N ASP A 177 -5.17 6.60 7.10
CA ASP A 177 -4.69 6.65 5.72
C ASP A 177 -5.85 6.57 4.72
N MET A 178 -6.85 5.71 4.96
CA MET A 178 -8.03 5.60 4.10
C MET A 178 -8.95 6.83 4.20
N HIS A 179 -9.01 7.51 5.35
CA HIS A 179 -9.72 8.77 5.48
C HIS A 179 -9.08 9.86 4.63
N PHE A 180 -7.73 9.98 4.66
CA PHE A 180 -7.00 10.87 3.76
C PHE A 180 -7.26 10.54 2.28
N LEU A 181 -7.21 9.27 1.92
CA LEU A 181 -7.46 8.82 0.55
C LEU A 181 -8.90 9.17 0.11
N ARG A 182 -9.90 8.98 0.96
CA ARG A 182 -11.30 9.32 0.70
C ARG A 182 -11.51 10.83 0.56
N ASP A 183 -10.88 11.63 1.43
CA ASP A 183 -11.19 13.06 1.55
C ASP A 183 -10.35 13.91 0.61
N ILE A 184 -9.15 13.44 0.23
CA ILE A 184 -8.18 14.20 -0.58
C ILE A 184 -7.96 13.54 -1.95
N ILE A 185 -7.55 12.28 -2.00
CA ILE A 185 -7.14 11.66 -3.27
C ILE A 185 -8.35 11.33 -4.14
N TYR A 186 -9.37 10.69 -3.58
CA TYR A 186 -10.54 10.25 -4.32
C TYR A 186 -11.26 11.41 -5.04
N PRO A 187 -11.66 12.50 -4.39
CA PRO A 187 -12.41 13.58 -5.05
C PRO A 187 -11.61 14.31 -6.13
N ASN A 188 -10.27 14.33 -6.01
CA ASN A 188 -9.43 15.02 -6.98
C ASN A 188 -9.11 14.18 -8.24
N TYR A 189 -9.16 12.84 -8.16
CA TYR A 189 -8.65 11.98 -9.24
C TYR A 189 -9.62 10.88 -9.67
N VAL A 190 -10.79 10.72 -9.04
CA VAL A 190 -11.72 9.63 -9.37
C VAL A 190 -12.20 9.67 -10.82
N ASP A 191 -12.41 10.84 -11.40
CA ASP A 191 -12.86 10.98 -12.80
C ASP A 191 -11.79 10.47 -13.81
N SER A 192 -10.53 10.43 -13.40
CA SER A 192 -9.44 9.80 -14.16
C SER A 192 -8.96 8.53 -13.48
N SER A 193 -9.88 7.68 -13.02
CA SER A 193 -9.53 6.41 -12.39
C SER A 193 -9.79 5.20 -13.29
N TYR A 194 -8.97 4.16 -13.09
CA TYR A 194 -9.21 2.80 -13.52
C TYR A 194 -9.57 1.97 -12.28
N VAL A 195 -10.75 1.39 -12.25
CA VAL A 195 -11.29 0.74 -11.06
C VAL A 195 -11.58 -0.72 -11.35
N ASN A 196 -10.87 -1.62 -10.65
CA ASN A 196 -11.21 -3.04 -10.61
C ASN A 196 -11.99 -3.33 -9.32
N SER A 197 -13.23 -3.79 -9.47
CA SER A 197 -14.08 -4.10 -8.33
C SER A 197 -14.95 -5.32 -8.61
N SER A 198 -14.81 -6.37 -7.77
CA SER A 198 -15.59 -7.60 -7.91
C SER A 198 -16.96 -7.52 -7.24
N PHE A 199 -17.11 -6.68 -6.19
CA PHE A 199 -18.29 -6.69 -5.32
C PHE A 199 -18.98 -5.33 -5.17
N HIS A 200 -18.31 -4.23 -5.50
CA HIS A 200 -18.78 -2.87 -5.24
C HIS A 200 -18.74 -2.02 -6.51
N ALA A 201 -19.89 -1.59 -6.99
CA ALA A 201 -20.01 -0.70 -8.15
C ALA A 201 -20.22 0.76 -7.69
N MET A 202 -19.20 1.34 -7.03
CA MET A 202 -19.28 2.74 -6.58
C MET A 202 -19.13 3.71 -7.75
N GLU A 203 -18.29 3.38 -8.73
CA GLU A 203 -18.07 4.13 -9.95
C GLU A 203 -18.79 3.45 -11.12
N PRO A 204 -19.54 4.20 -11.97
CA PRO A 204 -20.25 3.59 -13.12
C PRO A 204 -19.35 2.90 -14.13
N TRP A 205 -18.05 3.24 -14.15
CA TRP A 205 -17.05 2.65 -15.05
C TRP A 205 -16.20 1.56 -14.40
N SER A 206 -16.49 1.17 -13.16
CA SER A 206 -15.78 0.07 -12.50
C SER A 206 -15.95 -1.24 -13.27
N LYS A 207 -14.91 -2.03 -13.31
CA LYS A 207 -14.86 -3.32 -14.02
C LYS A 207 -14.51 -4.43 -13.04
N PRO A 208 -14.98 -5.66 -13.26
CA PRO A 208 -14.46 -6.81 -12.56
C PRO A 208 -12.98 -7.01 -12.91
N PHE A 209 -12.26 -7.78 -12.11
CA PHE A 209 -10.93 -8.24 -12.45
C PHE A 209 -10.99 -9.20 -13.63
N SER A 210 -10.05 -9.09 -14.57
CA SER A 210 -10.00 -9.91 -15.79
C SER A 210 -9.62 -11.36 -15.55
N LEU A 211 -8.83 -11.65 -14.50
CA LEU A 211 -8.57 -13.00 -14.07
C LEU A 211 -9.60 -13.43 -13.01
N GLU A 212 -10.03 -14.68 -13.06
CA GLU A 212 -10.86 -15.27 -12.02
C GLU A 212 -10.10 -15.46 -10.70
N ILE A 213 -10.83 -15.58 -9.60
CA ILE A 213 -10.25 -15.87 -8.29
C ILE A 213 -9.79 -17.33 -8.28
N ASP A 214 -8.50 -17.54 -8.01
CA ASP A 214 -7.91 -18.87 -7.84
C ASP A 214 -7.90 -19.25 -6.35
N ASP A 215 -8.43 -20.43 -6.04
CA ASP A 215 -8.43 -21.00 -4.69
C ASP A 215 -8.97 -20.04 -3.60
N SER A 216 -10.02 -19.29 -3.95
CA SER A 216 -10.62 -18.26 -3.07
C SER A 216 -9.65 -17.15 -2.62
N LYS A 217 -8.50 -16.99 -3.28
CA LYS A 217 -7.52 -15.94 -2.98
C LYS A 217 -7.88 -14.65 -3.69
N PHE A 218 -8.12 -13.61 -2.93
CA PHE A 218 -8.45 -12.29 -3.46
C PHE A 218 -7.28 -11.31 -3.31
N VAL A 219 -7.27 -10.26 -4.10
CA VAL A 219 -6.25 -9.21 -4.00
C VAL A 219 -6.41 -8.45 -2.68
N GLY A 220 -5.30 -8.30 -1.94
CA GLY A 220 -5.30 -7.68 -0.62
C GLY A 220 -5.61 -8.65 0.53
N GLU A 221 -5.63 -9.96 0.27
CA GLU A 221 -5.81 -10.96 1.32
C GLU A 221 -4.68 -10.90 2.37
N ILE A 222 -5.06 -10.99 3.64
CA ILE A 222 -4.14 -10.89 4.79
C ILE A 222 -3.57 -12.27 5.14
N TYR A 223 -2.26 -12.31 5.39
CA TYR A 223 -1.54 -13.48 5.86
C TYR A 223 -1.00 -13.25 7.26
N LEU A 224 -1.24 -14.21 8.15
CA LEU A 224 -0.77 -14.18 9.54
C LEU A 224 0.69 -14.64 9.69
N ASP A 225 1.18 -15.41 8.71
CA ASP A 225 2.53 -15.94 8.63
C ASP A 225 2.85 -16.22 7.14
N THR A 226 3.96 -16.88 6.85
CA THR A 226 4.45 -17.13 5.48
C THR A 226 3.35 -17.66 4.55
N ASP A 227 2.60 -18.67 4.97
CA ASP A 227 1.55 -19.31 4.16
C ASP A 227 0.19 -19.39 4.87
N LYS A 228 0.09 -18.85 6.08
CA LYS A 228 -1.14 -18.92 6.87
C LYS A 228 -2.04 -17.73 6.59
N ARG A 229 -3.12 -17.96 5.84
CA ARG A 229 -4.15 -16.96 5.55
C ARG A 229 -4.94 -16.59 6.80
N ASP A 230 -5.40 -15.35 6.87
CA ASP A 230 -6.37 -14.93 7.90
C ASP A 230 -7.79 -15.31 7.46
N TYR A 231 -8.27 -16.45 7.94
CA TYR A 231 -9.58 -17.00 7.57
C TYR A 231 -10.77 -16.15 8.02
N HIS A 232 -10.60 -15.12 8.84
CA HIS A 232 -11.67 -14.18 9.16
C HIS A 232 -12.13 -13.35 7.96
N TYR A 233 -11.32 -13.29 6.90
CA TYR A 233 -11.57 -12.52 5.69
C TYR A 233 -11.58 -13.35 4.42
N THR A 234 -11.63 -14.69 4.51
CA THR A 234 -11.69 -15.54 3.32
C THR A 234 -13.05 -15.45 2.63
N LEU A 235 -13.04 -15.53 1.31
CA LEU A 235 -14.25 -15.77 0.54
C LEU A 235 -14.77 -17.19 0.82
N LEU A 236 -16.02 -17.32 1.21
CA LEU A 236 -16.70 -18.60 1.43
C LEU A 236 -17.15 -19.18 0.09
#